data_0841c552aaaffc6781dd422da591afdb
#
_entry.id   0841c552aaaffc6781dd422da591afdb
#
_cell.length_a   1.000
_cell.length_b   1.000
_cell.length_c   1.000
_cell.angle_alpha   90.00
_cell.angle_beta   90.00
_cell.angle_gamma   90.00
#
_symmetry.space_group_name_H-M   'P 1'
#
loop_
_entity.id
_entity.type
_entity.pdbx_description
1 polymer ?
#
loop_
_entity_poly.entity_id
_entity_poly.type
_entity_poly.pdbx_seq_one_letter_code
_entity_poly.pdbx_strand_id
1 'polypeptide(L)'
;MSELWSRAHEEFRDNDAYYQRKFRVWNSNYQGRPVFYDSTPTHLVDHAVATLMSFSPRIHREAVGDTEQHKLDATALEHGLKAVFENSAMHEPNLPWKMVAQYLVAHGYGVIEAPVLTGLSEKPSAPKRENFPDDDQYEQENAIYRAQSREFNPIRIRVPHPSTVLMNPTEKIPQIAVKASKMTAQDLHEQSVMKKKTQRRKYAEIFDMDDCDPWDEIEVWDYWTPYWHVKMLANPAPTYGSPNSQAATPIYMERNTWGFVPFVHAFAGLSGMDIADSGGDPYNFAQGILTPNKETIRKRTQEISASHQMLLRTAFAPMGTSRDPMTLAQAIQNEGILEGDPQDYWVMNTGDIPGWMQNVRMGTDNTLELGTYSSALAGQRQAGVTTVGQQAILNTAAMRIFAGLAMQREHMASIVGGRILQLVDNVSELSGGIGANGKLLRKSQIHSVYGVQIAFPHAEPVMEMQNRQVAMSEYGAGLIDPLTYYEVAGYENGTDIQKRLLEQEIRNLPAVKERFETEAAQQLGLVDEENVEAAAQQIQQRQQAAQPQIPGMNGAGPADLNTPLTPDTFTPERIDLV
;
A
#
# COMPACT_ATOMS: atom_id res chain seq x y z
N MET A 1 9.52 28.27 4.99
CA MET A 1 9.06 26.94 4.49
C MET A 1 7.98 27.06 3.42
N SER A 2 6.95 27.85 3.61
CA SER A 2 5.84 27.98 2.62
C SER A 2 6.33 28.46 1.25
N GLU A 3 7.19 29.46 1.18
CA GLU A 3 7.78 29.96 -0.07
C GLU A 3 8.65 28.89 -0.77
N LEU A 4 9.43 28.14 0.02
CA LEU A 4 10.29 27.08 -0.50
C LEU A 4 9.49 25.95 -1.19
N TRP A 5 8.30 25.65 -0.66
CA TRP A 5 7.45 24.57 -1.18
C TRP A 5 6.43 25.05 -2.23
N SER A 6 6.26 26.35 -2.43
CA SER A 6 5.19 26.90 -3.28
C SER A 6 5.20 26.33 -4.70
N ARG A 7 6.37 26.30 -5.34
CA ARG A 7 6.56 25.74 -6.70
C ARG A 7 6.32 24.24 -6.76
N ALA A 8 6.81 23.50 -5.76
CA ALA A 8 6.58 22.05 -5.68
C ALA A 8 5.10 21.72 -5.46
N HIS A 9 4.40 22.49 -4.61
CA HIS A 9 2.96 22.30 -4.38
C HIS A 9 2.11 22.64 -5.61
N GLU A 10 2.52 23.62 -6.40
CA GLU A 10 1.88 23.92 -7.69
C GLU A 10 2.07 22.77 -8.66
N GLU A 11 3.28 22.23 -8.74
CA GLU A 11 3.61 21.06 -9.56
C GLU A 11 2.81 19.82 -9.14
N PHE A 12 2.63 19.58 -7.83
CA PHE A 12 1.82 18.46 -7.34
C PHE A 12 0.35 18.59 -7.77
N ARG A 13 -0.23 19.79 -7.64
CA ARG A 13 -1.60 20.05 -8.09
C ARG A 13 -1.76 19.90 -9.59
N ASP A 14 -0.76 20.28 -10.35
CA ASP A 14 -0.75 20.10 -11.79
C ASP A 14 -0.63 18.61 -12.15
N ASN A 15 0.23 17.84 -11.47
CA ASN A 15 0.31 16.38 -11.63
C ASN A 15 -1.01 15.68 -11.32
N ASP A 16 -1.74 16.14 -10.29
CA ASP A 16 -3.09 15.65 -9.99
C ASP A 16 -4.07 15.95 -11.12
N ALA A 17 -4.00 17.14 -11.71
CA ALA A 17 -4.83 17.49 -12.85
C ALA A 17 -4.55 16.59 -14.06
N TYR A 18 -3.28 16.22 -14.31
CA TYR A 18 -2.92 15.24 -15.33
C TYR A 18 -3.44 13.83 -15.00
N TYR A 19 -3.24 13.37 -13.78
CA TYR A 19 -3.74 12.07 -13.34
C TYR A 19 -5.26 11.96 -13.43
N GLN A 20 -6.00 13.02 -13.02
CA GLN A 20 -7.45 13.11 -13.08
C GLN A 20 -8.00 13.45 -14.46
N ARG A 21 -7.15 13.67 -15.46
CA ARG A 21 -7.53 14.09 -16.82
C ARG A 21 -8.31 15.40 -16.85
N LYS A 22 -7.91 16.37 -16.01
CA LYS A 22 -8.52 17.71 -15.91
C LYS A 22 -7.56 18.82 -16.33
N PHE A 23 -6.45 18.48 -16.97
CA PHE A 23 -5.44 19.45 -17.39
C PHE A 23 -5.88 20.23 -18.64
N ARG A 24 -5.30 21.41 -18.82
CA ARG A 24 -5.59 22.26 -19.98
C ARG A 24 -4.86 21.72 -21.22
N VAL A 25 -5.64 21.31 -22.23
CA VAL A 25 -5.11 20.74 -23.47
C VAL A 25 -4.83 21.83 -24.51
N TRP A 26 -5.78 22.75 -24.73
CA TRP A 26 -5.69 23.79 -25.74
C TRP A 26 -5.21 25.13 -25.17
N ASN A 27 -4.41 25.86 -25.97
CA ASN A 27 -4.05 27.24 -25.68
C ASN A 27 -5.26 28.17 -25.77
N SER A 28 -5.13 29.39 -25.26
CA SER A 28 -6.22 30.38 -25.21
C SER A 28 -6.93 30.61 -26.55
N ASN A 29 -6.18 30.55 -27.66
CA ASN A 29 -6.70 30.74 -29.04
C ASN A 29 -7.62 29.61 -29.54
N TYR A 30 -7.64 28.48 -28.86
CA TYR A 30 -8.42 27.29 -29.21
C TYR A 30 -9.39 26.86 -28.12
N GLN A 31 -9.73 27.80 -27.21
CA GLN A 31 -10.72 27.53 -26.14
C GLN A 31 -12.09 27.19 -26.78
N GLY A 32 -12.79 26.22 -26.17
CA GLY A 32 -14.09 25.76 -26.66
C GLY A 32 -14.05 24.59 -27.64
N ARG A 33 -12.85 24.15 -28.09
CA ARG A 33 -12.76 22.90 -28.85
C ARG A 33 -12.98 21.70 -27.92
N PRO A 34 -13.74 20.68 -28.36
CA PRO A 34 -13.92 19.47 -27.58
C PRO A 34 -12.57 18.76 -27.33
N VAL A 35 -12.41 18.23 -26.13
CA VAL A 35 -11.21 17.52 -25.68
C VAL A 35 -11.58 16.07 -25.41
N PHE A 36 -10.84 15.16 -26.01
CA PHE A 36 -10.90 13.73 -25.75
C PHE A 36 -9.64 13.35 -24.96
N TYR A 37 -9.79 13.25 -23.65
CA TYR A 37 -8.68 12.93 -22.77
C TYR A 37 -8.25 11.48 -22.94
N ASP A 38 -6.96 11.30 -23.14
CA ASP A 38 -6.33 9.98 -23.11
C ASP A 38 -6.23 9.47 -21.67
N SER A 39 -6.39 8.17 -21.48
CA SER A 39 -6.25 7.50 -20.19
C SER A 39 -4.78 7.25 -19.80
N THR A 40 -3.82 7.50 -20.67
CA THR A 40 -2.41 7.21 -20.47
C THR A 40 -1.84 7.72 -19.14
N PRO A 41 -2.07 8.98 -18.70
CA PRO A 41 -1.48 9.44 -17.43
C PRO A 41 -1.95 8.62 -16.23
N THR A 42 -3.25 8.28 -16.19
CA THR A 42 -3.82 7.45 -15.13
C THR A 42 -3.23 6.04 -15.17
N HIS A 43 -3.17 5.42 -16.35
CA HIS A 43 -2.62 4.08 -16.51
C HIS A 43 -1.12 4.00 -16.16
N LEU A 44 -0.34 5.03 -16.50
CA LEU A 44 1.07 5.10 -16.14
C LEU A 44 1.26 5.03 -14.62
N VAL A 45 0.53 5.84 -13.89
CA VAL A 45 0.63 5.88 -12.43
C VAL A 45 0.07 4.59 -11.82
N ASP A 46 -1.12 4.18 -12.22
CA ASP A 46 -1.79 3.00 -11.64
C ASP A 46 -1.01 1.71 -11.87
N HIS A 47 -0.41 1.55 -13.05
CA HIS A 47 0.41 0.38 -13.35
C HIS A 47 1.70 0.36 -12.51
N ALA A 48 2.39 1.51 -12.41
CA ALA A 48 3.58 1.62 -11.56
C ALA A 48 3.25 1.34 -10.08
N VAL A 49 2.11 1.86 -9.59
CA VAL A 49 1.63 1.59 -8.24
C VAL A 49 1.29 0.11 -8.05
N ALA A 50 0.58 -0.51 -9.00
CA ALA A 50 0.25 -1.93 -8.94
C ALA A 50 1.52 -2.80 -8.89
N THR A 51 2.54 -2.44 -9.67
CA THR A 51 3.83 -3.10 -9.66
C THR A 51 4.54 -2.99 -8.31
N LEU A 52 4.48 -1.81 -7.67
CA LEU A 52 5.08 -1.59 -6.36
C LEU A 52 4.32 -2.28 -5.22
N MET A 53 3.00 -2.53 -5.38
CA MET A 53 2.11 -2.98 -4.30
C MET A 53 1.92 -4.49 -4.21
N SER A 54 2.64 -5.30 -4.99
CA SER A 54 2.34 -6.72 -5.18
C SER A 54 2.41 -7.60 -3.93
N PHE A 55 2.99 -7.15 -2.79
CA PHE A 55 3.16 -8.03 -1.61
C PHE A 55 3.00 -7.34 -0.26
N SER A 56 2.67 -8.16 0.75
CA SER A 56 2.65 -7.78 2.16
C SER A 56 4.06 -7.48 2.66
N PRO A 57 4.23 -6.49 3.57
CA PRO A 57 5.54 -6.16 4.12
C PRO A 57 6.12 -7.33 4.92
N ARG A 58 7.40 -7.61 4.71
CA ARG A 58 8.21 -8.45 5.58
C ARG A 58 8.90 -7.55 6.59
N ILE A 59 8.74 -7.86 7.86
CA ILE A 59 9.31 -7.10 8.96
C ILE A 59 10.40 -7.96 9.58
N HIS A 60 11.60 -7.41 9.65
CA HIS A 60 12.73 -8.05 10.30
C HIS A 60 13.30 -7.16 11.39
N ARG A 61 13.58 -7.76 12.53
CA ARG A 61 14.22 -7.08 13.66
C ARG A 61 15.30 -7.96 14.25
N GLU A 62 16.50 -7.43 14.34
CA GLU A 62 17.58 -8.10 15.05
C GLU A 62 17.29 -8.18 16.56
N ALA A 63 17.63 -9.30 17.16
CA ALA A 63 17.54 -9.47 18.59
C ALA A 63 18.53 -8.54 19.29
N VAL A 64 18.13 -7.91 20.40
CA VAL A 64 18.98 -6.98 21.16
C VAL A 64 20.17 -7.69 21.82
N GLY A 65 20.10 -9.01 21.95
CA GLY A 65 21.18 -9.84 22.53
C GLY A 65 21.00 -11.31 22.13
N ASP A 66 21.98 -12.13 22.48
CA ASP A 66 22.07 -13.53 22.06
C ASP A 66 21.22 -14.51 22.88
N THR A 67 20.51 -14.02 23.92
CA THR A 67 19.66 -14.89 24.74
C THR A 67 18.42 -15.33 23.97
N GLU A 68 17.93 -16.55 24.25
CA GLU A 68 16.68 -17.07 23.66
C GLU A 68 15.50 -16.13 23.91
N GLN A 69 15.44 -15.48 25.09
CA GLN A 69 14.38 -14.53 25.39
C GLN A 69 14.41 -13.31 24.45
N HIS A 70 15.61 -12.76 24.16
CA HIS A 70 15.74 -11.62 23.22
C HIS A 70 15.33 -12.01 21.79
N LYS A 71 15.61 -13.24 21.35
CA LYS A 71 15.16 -13.74 20.04
C LYS A 71 13.64 -13.90 19.99
N LEU A 72 13.04 -14.45 21.06
CA LEU A 72 11.59 -14.55 21.18
C LEU A 72 10.91 -13.17 21.19
N ASP A 73 11.48 -12.21 21.92
CA ASP A 73 10.97 -10.84 21.96
C ASP A 73 11.05 -10.17 20.58
N ALA A 74 12.16 -10.35 19.85
CA ALA A 74 12.31 -9.83 18.49
C ALA A 74 11.23 -10.41 17.56
N THR A 75 11.04 -11.72 17.54
CA THR A 75 9.99 -12.39 16.74
C THR A 75 8.58 -11.93 17.15
N ALA A 76 8.32 -11.77 18.46
CA ALA A 76 7.02 -11.27 18.92
C ALA A 76 6.76 -9.84 18.47
N LEU A 77 7.79 -8.98 18.44
CA LEU A 77 7.70 -7.61 17.95
C LEU A 77 7.47 -7.55 16.43
N GLU A 78 8.13 -8.42 15.65
CA GLU A 78 7.90 -8.54 14.20
C GLU A 78 6.42 -8.86 13.91
N HIS A 79 5.90 -9.89 14.58
CA HIS A 79 4.49 -10.27 14.44
C HIS A 79 3.52 -9.18 14.94
N GLY A 80 3.85 -8.51 16.05
CA GLY A 80 3.07 -7.41 16.59
C GLY A 80 3.03 -6.21 15.65
N LEU A 81 4.17 -5.80 15.12
CA LEU A 81 4.25 -4.72 14.14
C LEU A 81 3.51 -5.06 12.84
N LYS A 82 3.67 -6.29 12.31
CA LYS A 82 2.93 -6.75 11.12
C LYS A 82 1.42 -6.61 11.34
N ALA A 83 0.94 -7.08 12.48
CA ALA A 83 -0.47 -6.96 12.84
C ALA A 83 -0.96 -5.51 12.96
N VAL A 84 -0.14 -4.59 13.52
CA VAL A 84 -0.45 -3.16 13.61
C VAL A 84 -0.52 -2.53 12.21
N PHE A 85 0.40 -2.87 11.29
CA PHE A 85 0.40 -2.38 9.92
C PHE A 85 -0.85 -2.85 9.16
N GLU A 86 -1.20 -4.13 9.25
CA GLU A 86 -2.38 -4.71 8.62
C GLU A 86 -3.67 -4.11 9.17
N ASN A 87 -3.80 -4.02 10.50
CA ASN A 87 -4.97 -3.44 11.16
C ASN A 87 -5.13 -1.95 10.81
N SER A 88 -4.03 -1.18 10.80
CA SER A 88 -4.08 0.24 10.40
C SER A 88 -4.58 0.41 8.97
N ALA A 89 -4.23 -0.51 8.07
CA ALA A 89 -4.69 -0.48 6.68
C ALA A 89 -6.21 -0.73 6.55
N MET A 90 -6.79 -1.53 7.44
CA MET A 90 -8.23 -1.84 7.42
C MET A 90 -9.12 -0.67 7.88
N HIS A 91 -8.57 0.23 8.68
CA HIS A 91 -9.33 1.35 9.26
C HIS A 91 -9.25 2.65 8.44
N GLU A 92 -8.39 2.70 7.43
CA GLU A 92 -8.30 3.87 6.55
C GLU A 92 -9.05 3.58 5.24
N PRO A 93 -9.76 4.56 4.66
CA PRO A 93 -10.54 4.37 3.43
C PRO A 93 -9.67 3.99 2.22
N ASN A 94 -8.41 4.38 2.25
CA ASN A 94 -7.40 4.02 1.26
C ASN A 94 -6.24 3.31 1.93
N LEU A 95 -5.69 2.30 1.28
CA LEU A 95 -4.49 1.61 1.76
C LEU A 95 -3.31 2.59 1.86
N PRO A 96 -2.75 2.85 3.06
CA PRO A 96 -1.71 3.87 3.25
C PRO A 96 -0.50 3.66 2.33
N TRP A 97 -0.02 2.42 2.22
CA TRP A 97 1.15 2.09 1.39
C TRP A 97 0.89 2.25 -0.11
N LYS A 98 -0.36 2.06 -0.56
CA LYS A 98 -0.78 2.36 -1.93
C LYS A 98 -0.75 3.87 -2.20
N MET A 99 -1.28 4.67 -1.27
CA MET A 99 -1.26 6.12 -1.40
C MET A 99 0.16 6.69 -1.43
N VAL A 100 1.05 6.19 -0.56
CA VAL A 100 2.47 6.57 -0.59
C VAL A 100 3.11 6.23 -1.93
N ALA A 101 2.91 5.01 -2.44
CA ALA A 101 3.42 4.60 -3.74
C ALA A 101 2.88 5.51 -4.86
N GLN A 102 1.59 5.84 -4.81
CA GLN A 102 0.95 6.73 -5.78
C GLN A 102 1.58 8.13 -5.77
N TYR A 103 1.81 8.71 -4.58
CA TYR A 103 2.41 10.04 -4.47
C TYR A 103 3.89 10.02 -4.87
N LEU A 104 4.65 9.00 -4.48
CA LEU A 104 6.03 8.84 -4.94
C LEU A 104 6.12 8.73 -6.47
N VAL A 105 5.23 7.97 -7.10
CA VAL A 105 5.18 7.82 -8.56
C VAL A 105 4.71 9.09 -9.25
N ALA A 106 3.59 9.67 -8.82
CA ALA A 106 2.95 10.79 -9.51
C ALA A 106 3.69 12.12 -9.26
N HIS A 107 4.10 12.37 -8.02
CA HIS A 107 4.67 13.66 -7.59
C HIS A 107 6.18 13.59 -7.34
N GLY A 108 6.77 12.41 -7.28
CA GLY A 108 8.17 12.24 -6.89
C GLY A 108 8.44 12.49 -5.40
N TYR A 109 7.40 12.64 -4.59
CA TYR A 109 7.47 12.93 -3.17
C TYR A 109 6.33 12.27 -2.43
N GLY A 110 6.63 11.58 -1.34
CA GLY A 110 5.66 10.92 -0.48
C GLY A 110 5.81 11.34 0.97
N VAL A 111 4.69 11.47 1.67
CA VAL A 111 4.62 11.82 3.11
C VAL A 111 3.72 10.83 3.82
N ILE A 112 4.14 10.40 5.00
CA ILE A 112 3.35 9.59 5.93
C ILE A 112 3.24 10.33 7.25
N GLU A 113 2.03 10.42 7.77
CA GLU A 113 1.75 10.83 9.15
C GLU A 113 1.54 9.56 9.97
N ALA A 114 2.56 9.14 10.70
CA ALA A 114 2.54 7.94 11.52
C ALA A 114 3.60 8.01 12.65
N PRO A 115 3.24 7.51 13.82
CA PRO A 115 1.91 7.03 14.25
C PRO A 115 0.93 8.16 14.54
N VAL A 116 -0.38 7.92 14.31
CA VAL A 116 -1.46 8.81 14.74
C VAL A 116 -2.28 8.07 15.80
N LEU A 117 -2.44 8.66 16.97
CA LEU A 117 -3.22 8.03 18.06
C LEU A 117 -4.70 8.41 17.94
N THR A 118 -5.56 7.38 17.88
CA THR A 118 -7.02 7.53 17.85
C THR A 118 -7.67 6.52 18.79
N GLY A 119 -8.83 6.87 19.38
CA GLY A 119 -9.59 5.91 20.17
C GLY A 119 -8.96 5.49 21.50
N LEU A 120 -8.08 6.31 22.10
CA LEU A 120 -7.50 6.01 23.41
C LEU A 120 -8.56 5.89 24.53
N SER A 121 -9.71 6.53 24.38
CA SER A 121 -10.85 6.43 25.29
C SER A 121 -11.52 5.06 25.30
N GLU A 122 -11.32 4.28 24.24
CA GLU A 122 -11.88 2.94 24.06
C GLU A 122 -10.96 1.84 24.63
N LYS A 123 -9.84 2.23 25.26
CA LYS A 123 -8.90 1.28 25.84
C LYS A 123 -9.59 0.41 26.90
N PRO A 124 -9.51 -0.92 26.77
CA PRO A 124 -10.03 -1.83 27.79
C PRO A 124 -9.39 -1.56 29.15
N SER A 125 -10.19 -1.53 30.19
CA SER A 125 -9.71 -1.36 31.57
C SER A 125 -9.49 -2.72 32.21
N ALA A 126 -8.32 -2.92 32.83
CA ALA A 126 -8.04 -4.15 33.54
C ALA A 126 -9.01 -4.34 34.72
N PRO A 127 -9.67 -5.50 34.84
CA PRO A 127 -10.55 -5.79 35.96
C PRO A 127 -9.74 -5.82 37.27
N LYS A 128 -10.26 -5.14 38.28
CA LYS A 128 -9.65 -5.16 39.63
C LYS A 128 -10.24 -6.32 40.41
N ARG A 129 -9.36 -7.17 40.98
CA ARG A 129 -9.78 -8.34 41.76
C ARG A 129 -10.77 -7.98 42.89
N GLU A 130 -10.60 -6.79 43.51
CA GLU A 130 -11.42 -6.27 44.59
C GLU A 130 -12.93 -6.10 44.23
N ASN A 131 -13.22 -5.98 42.94
CA ASN A 131 -14.59 -5.77 42.44
C ASN A 131 -15.38 -7.09 42.24
N PHE A 132 -14.74 -8.25 42.40
CA PHE A 132 -15.36 -9.55 42.13
C PHE A 132 -15.41 -10.41 43.39
N PRO A 133 -16.58 -10.93 43.75
CA PRO A 133 -16.74 -11.76 44.94
C PRO A 133 -16.14 -13.17 44.76
N ASP A 134 -16.03 -13.65 43.51
CA ASP A 134 -15.60 -15.00 43.15
C ASP A 134 -14.39 -14.97 42.21
N ASP A 135 -13.47 -15.93 42.38
CA ASP A 135 -12.30 -16.07 41.56
C ASP A 135 -12.66 -16.47 40.12
N ASP A 136 -13.66 -17.32 39.94
CA ASP A 136 -14.11 -17.75 38.61
C ASP A 136 -14.66 -16.58 37.79
N GLN A 137 -15.42 -15.68 38.40
CA GLN A 137 -15.91 -14.47 37.75
C GLN A 137 -14.76 -13.51 37.39
N TYR A 138 -13.80 -13.35 38.28
CA TYR A 138 -12.61 -12.54 37.98
C TYR A 138 -11.80 -13.12 36.82
N GLU A 139 -11.61 -14.45 36.78
CA GLU A 139 -10.89 -15.09 35.68
C GLU A 139 -11.61 -14.96 34.34
N GLN A 140 -12.96 -15.07 34.32
CA GLN A 140 -13.77 -14.83 33.12
C GLN A 140 -13.62 -13.40 32.60
N GLU A 141 -13.77 -12.39 33.47
CA GLU A 141 -13.60 -10.99 33.09
C GLU A 141 -12.16 -10.68 32.68
N ASN A 142 -11.18 -11.28 33.31
CA ASN A 142 -9.78 -11.14 32.94
C ASN A 142 -9.48 -11.80 31.58
N ALA A 143 -10.15 -12.90 31.23
CA ALA A 143 -10.06 -13.52 29.91
C ALA A 143 -10.67 -12.60 28.84
N ILE A 144 -11.83 -11.99 29.11
CA ILE A 144 -12.48 -11.01 28.22
C ILE A 144 -11.57 -9.80 28.02
N TYR A 145 -11.03 -9.24 29.12
CA TYR A 145 -10.08 -8.13 29.06
C TYR A 145 -8.84 -8.46 28.21
N ARG A 146 -8.27 -9.67 28.39
CA ARG A 146 -7.11 -10.13 27.59
C ARG A 146 -7.47 -10.25 26.12
N ALA A 147 -8.65 -10.74 25.79
CA ALA A 147 -9.13 -10.83 24.41
C ALA A 147 -9.28 -9.43 23.79
N GLN A 148 -10.00 -8.53 24.47
CA GLN A 148 -10.19 -7.15 24.02
C GLN A 148 -8.85 -6.39 23.88
N SER A 149 -7.92 -6.59 24.84
CA SER A 149 -6.60 -5.96 24.78
C SER A 149 -5.75 -6.42 23.57
N ARG A 150 -5.98 -7.64 23.08
CA ARG A 150 -5.31 -8.17 21.88
C ARG A 150 -5.85 -7.60 20.57
N GLU A 151 -7.01 -6.98 20.60
CA GLU A 151 -7.66 -6.32 19.46
C GLU A 151 -7.58 -4.79 19.55
N PHE A 152 -7.12 -4.24 20.69
CA PHE A 152 -7.05 -2.80 20.89
C PHE A 152 -5.83 -2.19 20.19
N ASN A 153 -6.06 -1.59 19.02
CA ASN A 153 -5.05 -0.85 18.28
C ASN A 153 -5.45 0.62 18.09
N PRO A 154 -4.90 1.54 18.89
CA PRO A 154 -5.18 2.97 18.74
C PRO A 154 -4.31 3.64 17.67
N ILE A 155 -3.38 2.91 17.04
CA ILE A 155 -2.44 3.47 16.07
C ILE A 155 -3.06 3.45 14.68
N ARG A 156 -2.96 4.59 13.99
CA ARG A 156 -3.32 4.75 12.58
C ARG A 156 -2.12 5.27 11.80
N ILE A 157 -2.06 4.89 10.53
CA ILE A 157 -1.08 5.35 9.56
C ILE A 157 -1.84 6.13 8.51
N ARG A 158 -1.64 7.43 8.44
CA ARG A 158 -2.30 8.31 7.48
C ARG A 158 -1.34 8.81 6.43
N VAL A 159 -1.83 9.05 5.25
CA VAL A 159 -1.05 9.58 4.15
C VAL A 159 -1.69 10.89 3.70
N PRO A 160 -1.24 12.03 4.25
CA PRO A 160 -1.73 13.33 3.82
C PRO A 160 -1.27 13.61 2.39
N HIS A 161 -2.04 14.44 1.69
CA HIS A 161 -1.62 14.90 0.37
C HIS A 161 -0.31 15.71 0.47
N PRO A 162 0.69 15.48 -0.38
CA PRO A 162 2.00 16.14 -0.30
C PRO A 162 1.94 17.67 -0.26
N SER A 163 0.97 18.28 -0.93
CA SER A 163 0.80 19.75 -0.91
C SER A 163 0.27 20.32 0.40
N THR A 164 -0.12 19.47 1.35
CA THR A 164 -0.65 19.92 2.66
C THR A 164 0.39 19.88 3.77
N VAL A 165 1.59 19.37 3.50
CA VAL A 165 2.62 19.20 4.53
C VAL A 165 3.89 19.95 4.14
N LEU A 166 4.41 20.70 5.10
CA LEU A 166 5.65 21.48 4.98
C LEU A 166 6.68 20.92 5.95
N MET A 167 7.82 20.49 5.43
CA MET A 167 8.95 19.99 6.21
C MET A 167 10.26 20.53 5.64
N ASN A 168 11.35 20.40 6.40
CA ASN A 168 12.66 20.68 5.84
C ASN A 168 13.04 19.57 4.85
N PRO A 169 13.22 19.87 3.55
CA PRO A 169 13.47 18.86 2.54
C PRO A 169 14.83 18.18 2.67
N THR A 170 15.80 18.81 3.33
CA THR A 170 17.16 18.28 3.50
C THR A 170 17.28 17.28 4.65
N GLU A 171 16.27 17.19 5.52
CA GLU A 171 16.26 16.29 6.67
C GLU A 171 15.50 15.01 6.37
N LYS A 172 16.17 13.85 6.42
CA LYS A 172 15.48 12.55 6.29
C LYS A 172 14.45 12.32 7.41
N ILE A 173 14.78 12.76 8.62
CA ILE A 173 13.91 12.73 9.80
C ILE A 173 13.60 14.17 10.16
N PRO A 174 12.40 14.67 9.86
CA PRO A 174 12.08 16.07 10.08
C PRO A 174 12.07 16.41 11.55
N GLN A 175 12.74 17.51 11.89
CA GLN A 175 12.70 18.10 13.24
C GLN A 175 11.49 19.03 13.39
N ILE A 176 10.95 19.50 12.27
CA ILE A 176 9.78 20.37 12.23
C ILE A 176 8.89 19.90 11.08
N ALA A 177 7.60 19.74 11.37
CA ALA A 177 6.58 19.50 10.36
C ALA A 177 5.37 20.40 10.62
N VAL A 178 4.80 20.93 9.53
CA VAL A 178 3.56 21.69 9.56
C VAL A 178 2.59 21.04 8.59
N LYS A 179 1.40 20.68 9.07
CA LYS A 179 0.33 20.12 8.25
C LYS A 179 -0.81 21.13 8.19
N ALA A 180 -1.18 21.53 7.00
CA ALA A 180 -2.41 22.29 6.75
C ALA A 180 -3.57 21.33 6.55
N SER A 181 -4.65 21.54 7.28
CA SER A 181 -5.90 20.78 7.15
C SER A 181 -7.10 21.71 7.20
N LYS A 182 -8.17 21.33 6.51
CA LYS A 182 -9.46 22.01 6.62
C LYS A 182 -10.33 21.21 7.58
N MET A 183 -10.99 21.90 8.48
CA MET A 183 -11.92 21.33 9.44
C MET A 183 -13.19 22.16 9.45
N THR A 184 -14.33 21.53 9.71
CA THR A 184 -15.56 22.29 9.94
C THR A 184 -15.51 23.02 11.27
N ALA A 185 -16.21 24.14 11.39
CA ALA A 185 -16.32 24.86 12.65
C ALA A 185 -16.88 23.99 13.77
N GLN A 186 -17.83 23.10 13.44
CA GLN A 186 -18.39 22.14 14.36
C GLN A 186 -17.37 21.12 14.86
N ASP A 187 -16.59 20.49 13.97
CA ASP A 187 -15.55 19.52 14.35
C ASP A 187 -14.49 20.16 15.26
N LEU A 188 -14.15 21.42 14.93
CA LEU A 188 -13.20 22.19 15.71
C LEU A 188 -13.75 22.47 17.12
N HIS A 189 -15.04 22.82 17.22
CA HIS A 189 -15.74 23.01 18.49
C HIS A 189 -15.82 21.72 19.31
N GLU A 190 -16.21 20.62 18.70
CA GLU A 190 -16.28 19.31 19.37
C GLU A 190 -14.93 18.87 19.92
N GLN A 191 -13.85 19.00 19.13
CA GLN A 191 -12.49 18.74 19.62
C GLN A 191 -12.10 19.64 20.79
N SER A 192 -12.60 20.88 20.83
CA SER A 192 -12.35 21.80 21.93
C SER A 192 -13.09 21.41 23.19
N VAL A 193 -14.31 20.92 23.06
CA VAL A 193 -15.16 20.49 24.18
C VAL A 193 -14.60 19.23 24.86
N MET A 194 -13.99 18.33 24.09
CA MET A 194 -13.36 17.11 24.61
C MET A 194 -12.06 17.39 25.40
N LYS A 195 -11.41 18.52 25.22
CA LYS A 195 -10.20 18.90 25.94
C LYS A 195 -10.50 19.71 27.21
N LYS A 196 -9.64 19.58 28.24
CA LYS A 196 -9.78 20.11 29.61
C LYS A 196 -10.32 21.56 29.71
N LYS A 197 -11.09 21.86 30.76
CA LYS A 197 -11.76 23.15 31.06
C LYS A 197 -10.92 24.43 30.83
N THR A 198 -9.58 24.37 30.98
CA THR A 198 -8.67 25.49 30.74
C THR A 198 -8.47 25.81 29.26
N GLN A 199 -8.65 24.86 28.36
CA GLN A 199 -8.55 25.08 26.91
C GLN A 199 -9.88 25.58 26.33
N ARG A 200 -11.01 25.23 26.95
CA ARG A 200 -12.35 25.67 26.59
C ARG A 200 -12.51 27.21 26.56
N ARG A 201 -11.88 27.92 27.50
CA ARG A 201 -11.92 29.39 27.53
C ARG A 201 -11.23 30.03 26.33
N LYS A 202 -10.09 29.48 25.87
CA LYS A 202 -9.37 30.01 24.71
C LYS A 202 -10.14 29.80 23.40
N TYR A 203 -10.84 28.69 23.26
CA TYR A 203 -11.67 28.45 22.09
C TYR A 203 -12.93 29.32 22.06
N ALA A 204 -13.60 29.51 23.19
CA ALA A 204 -14.76 30.37 23.29
C ALA A 204 -14.44 31.85 23.02
N GLU A 205 -13.20 32.29 23.31
CA GLU A 205 -12.72 33.63 22.99
C GLU A 205 -12.30 33.81 21.51
N ILE A 206 -11.91 32.70 20.84
CA ILE A 206 -11.44 32.68 19.44
C ILE A 206 -12.58 32.37 18.48
N PHE A 207 -13.56 31.58 18.93
CA PHE A 207 -14.70 31.10 18.19
C PHE A 207 -16.00 31.56 18.89
N ASP A 208 -16.56 32.65 18.42
CA ASP A 208 -17.96 32.94 18.68
C ASP A 208 -18.78 32.11 17.68
N MET A 209 -19.33 30.97 18.15
CA MET A 209 -20.15 30.07 17.32
C MET A 209 -21.44 30.73 16.85
N ASP A 210 -21.83 31.85 17.48
CA ASP A 210 -23.02 32.60 17.10
C ASP A 210 -22.84 33.32 15.75
N ASP A 211 -21.57 33.58 15.35
CA ASP A 211 -21.24 34.28 14.09
C ASP A 211 -20.71 33.34 12.97
N CYS A 212 -20.56 32.03 13.22
CA CYS A 212 -20.03 31.07 12.23
C CYS A 212 -21.06 30.01 11.85
N ASP A 213 -21.19 29.71 10.55
CA ASP A 213 -21.93 28.51 10.13
C ASP A 213 -21.17 27.26 10.62
N PRO A 214 -21.85 26.30 11.30
CA PRO A 214 -21.23 25.05 11.74
C PRO A 214 -20.48 24.29 10.66
N TRP A 215 -20.84 24.50 9.39
CA TRP A 215 -20.26 23.85 8.23
C TRP A 215 -19.16 24.65 7.54
N ASP A 216 -18.82 25.85 8.04
CA ASP A 216 -17.73 26.65 7.49
C ASP A 216 -16.41 25.89 7.59
N GLU A 217 -15.70 25.80 6.46
CA GLU A 217 -14.37 25.20 6.39
C GLU A 217 -13.30 26.18 6.87
N ILE A 218 -12.64 25.79 7.94
CA ILE A 218 -11.58 26.57 8.57
C ILE A 218 -10.24 25.89 8.34
N GLU A 219 -9.27 26.63 7.86
CA GLU A 219 -7.91 26.14 7.70
C GLU A 219 -7.18 26.16 9.04
N VAL A 220 -6.65 24.98 9.40
CA VAL A 220 -5.96 24.72 10.65
C VAL A 220 -4.57 24.16 10.35
N TRP A 221 -3.57 24.69 11.04
CA TRP A 221 -2.20 24.21 10.95
C TRP A 221 -1.81 23.43 12.19
N ASP A 222 -1.40 22.18 11.98
CA ASP A 222 -0.77 21.33 12.99
C ASP A 222 0.75 21.46 12.88
N TYR A 223 1.37 22.09 13.87
CA TYR A 223 2.81 22.30 13.97
C TYR A 223 3.42 21.30 14.96
N TRP A 224 4.37 20.51 14.49
CA TRP A 224 5.04 19.49 15.27
C TRP A 224 6.54 19.73 15.37
N THR A 225 7.05 19.60 16.59
CA THR A 225 8.49 19.47 16.89
C THR A 225 8.69 18.29 17.83
N PRO A 226 9.94 17.84 18.10
CA PRO A 226 10.19 16.81 19.11
C PRO A 226 9.72 17.18 20.51
N TYR A 227 9.56 18.50 20.79
CA TYR A 227 9.23 19.03 22.12
C TYR A 227 7.81 19.56 22.24
N TRP A 228 7.21 20.00 21.13
CA TRP A 228 5.94 20.70 21.14
C TRP A 228 5.02 20.22 20.01
N HIS A 229 3.75 20.14 20.33
CA HIS A 229 2.66 20.03 19.37
C HIS A 229 1.75 21.25 19.54
N VAL A 230 1.60 22.01 18.46
CA VAL A 230 0.84 23.26 18.46
C VAL A 230 -0.16 23.21 17.31
N LYS A 231 -1.42 23.47 17.63
CA LYS A 231 -2.48 23.63 16.62
C LYS A 231 -2.84 25.11 16.52
N MET A 232 -2.88 25.64 15.30
CA MET A 232 -3.09 27.06 15.03
C MET A 232 -4.15 27.25 13.95
N LEU A 233 -4.91 28.34 14.02
CA LEU A 233 -5.73 28.81 12.91
C LEU A 233 -4.83 29.49 11.87
N ALA A 234 -4.99 29.14 10.60
CA ALA A 234 -4.18 29.72 9.51
C ALA A 234 -4.51 31.19 9.24
N ASN A 235 -5.80 31.54 9.36
CA ASN A 235 -6.27 32.90 9.30
C ASN A 235 -7.19 33.16 10.50
N PRO A 236 -6.95 34.21 11.31
CA PRO A 236 -7.98 34.68 12.20
C PRO A 236 -9.15 35.14 11.33
N ALA A 237 -10.37 34.67 11.67
CA ALA A 237 -11.58 35.06 10.96
C ALA A 237 -11.58 36.60 10.78
N PRO A 238 -11.94 37.14 9.59
CA PRO A 238 -11.92 38.57 9.33
C PRO A 238 -12.84 39.40 10.23
N THR A 239 -13.60 38.77 11.11
CA THR A 239 -14.62 39.36 11.96
C THR A 239 -14.08 40.06 13.21
N TYR A 240 -12.85 39.84 13.62
CA TYR A 240 -12.34 40.52 14.82
C TYR A 240 -11.36 41.65 14.50
N GLY A 241 -11.90 42.78 14.30
CA GLY A 241 -11.55 44.19 14.43
C GLY A 241 -10.10 44.63 14.69
N SER A 242 -9.09 43.93 14.25
CA SER A 242 -7.72 44.43 14.27
C SER A 242 -7.03 44.13 12.95
N PRO A 243 -6.81 45.16 12.09
CA PRO A 243 -6.17 44.98 10.78
C PRO A 243 -4.69 44.57 10.85
N ASN A 244 -4.11 44.40 12.02
CA ASN A 244 -2.69 44.12 12.21
C ASN A 244 -2.35 42.76 12.81
N SER A 245 -3.33 41.88 13.09
CA SER A 245 -3.02 40.53 13.61
C SER A 245 -2.96 39.49 12.49
N GLN A 246 -1.94 39.55 11.65
CA GLN A 246 -1.56 38.44 10.74
C GLN A 246 -0.90 37.26 11.48
N ALA A 247 -0.88 37.26 12.79
CA ALA A 247 -0.29 36.20 13.57
C ALA A 247 -1.28 35.04 13.68
N ALA A 248 -0.85 33.86 13.23
CA ALA A 248 -1.59 32.59 13.46
C ALA A 248 -1.93 32.47 14.96
N THR A 249 -3.22 32.28 15.26
CA THR A 249 -3.68 32.20 16.66
C THR A 249 -3.56 30.75 17.13
N PRO A 250 -2.79 30.45 18.20
CA PRO A 250 -2.67 29.09 18.71
C PRO A 250 -3.99 28.66 19.35
N ILE A 251 -4.53 27.54 18.88
CA ILE A 251 -5.71 26.91 19.45
C ILE A 251 -5.31 26.14 20.70
N TYR A 252 -4.26 25.34 20.61
CA TYR A 252 -3.64 24.72 21.77
C TYR A 252 -2.13 24.53 21.56
N MET A 253 -1.42 24.37 22.67
CA MET A 253 0.01 24.07 22.71
C MET A 253 0.26 23.04 23.81
N GLU A 254 0.78 21.89 23.46
CA GLU A 254 1.06 20.81 24.37
C GLU A 254 2.53 20.36 24.21
N ARG A 255 3.11 19.84 25.30
CA ARG A 255 4.41 19.16 25.20
C ARG A 255 4.24 17.87 24.41
N ASN A 256 5.09 17.66 23.43
CA ASN A 256 5.16 16.41 22.71
C ASN A 256 5.84 15.36 23.58
N THR A 257 5.03 14.46 24.13
CA THR A 257 5.51 13.34 24.99
C THR A 257 6.10 12.19 24.19
N TRP A 258 5.93 12.20 22.85
CA TRP A 258 6.42 11.13 21.99
C TRP A 258 7.92 11.21 21.76
N GLY A 259 8.51 12.42 21.84
CA GLY A 259 9.93 12.68 21.64
C GLY A 259 10.36 12.71 20.17
N PHE A 260 9.42 12.67 19.23
CA PHE A 260 9.67 12.73 17.80
C PHE A 260 8.53 13.42 17.05
N VAL A 261 8.77 13.80 15.80
CA VAL A 261 7.76 14.38 14.88
C VAL A 261 7.08 13.22 14.13
N PRO A 262 5.72 13.09 14.14
CA PRO A 262 5.03 11.93 13.55
C PRO A 262 4.88 12.04 12.03
N PHE A 263 5.88 12.56 11.34
CA PHE A 263 5.90 12.67 9.89
C PHE A 263 7.17 12.05 9.33
N VAL A 264 7.01 11.25 8.30
CA VAL A 264 8.10 10.65 7.52
C VAL A 264 7.91 11.03 6.08
N HIS A 265 8.97 11.41 5.39
CA HIS A 265 8.92 11.73 3.98
C HIS A 265 10.06 11.11 3.20
N ALA A 266 9.86 10.98 1.90
CA ALA A 266 10.91 10.59 0.97
C ALA A 266 10.67 11.18 -0.41
N PHE A 267 11.77 11.33 -1.15
CA PHE A 267 11.76 11.71 -2.55
C PHE A 267 12.00 10.47 -3.41
N ALA A 268 11.37 10.44 -4.57
CA ALA A 268 11.44 9.30 -5.49
C ALA A 268 12.84 9.05 -6.08
N GLY A 269 13.69 10.09 -6.11
CA GLY A 269 15.03 10.01 -6.69
C GLY A 269 15.05 9.92 -8.21
N LEU A 270 13.95 10.30 -8.88
CA LEU A 270 13.85 10.26 -10.35
C LEU A 270 14.47 11.47 -11.05
N SER A 271 14.74 12.54 -10.31
CA SER A 271 15.28 13.79 -10.87
C SER A 271 16.77 13.71 -11.28
N GLY A 272 17.51 12.75 -10.75
CA GLY A 272 18.97 12.68 -10.94
C GLY A 272 19.77 13.81 -10.29
N MET A 273 19.10 14.76 -9.59
CA MET A 273 19.74 15.88 -8.90
C MET A 273 19.91 15.57 -7.41
N ASP A 274 21.05 15.93 -6.84
CA ASP A 274 21.25 15.89 -5.40
C ASP A 274 20.58 17.09 -4.72
N ILE A 275 20.12 16.90 -3.50
CA ILE A 275 19.51 17.94 -2.66
C ILE A 275 20.47 19.11 -2.44
N ALA A 276 21.76 18.84 -2.26
CA ALA A 276 22.78 19.85 -2.08
C ALA A 276 22.95 20.72 -3.35
N ASP A 277 22.93 20.10 -4.52
CA ASP A 277 23.09 20.80 -5.81
C ASP A 277 21.87 21.62 -6.20
N SER A 278 20.68 21.24 -5.70
CA SER A 278 19.43 21.97 -5.95
C SER A 278 19.25 23.22 -5.10
N GLY A 279 20.20 23.53 -4.20
CA GLY A 279 20.04 24.61 -3.22
C GLY A 279 18.92 24.34 -2.19
N GLY A 280 18.48 23.08 -2.06
CA GLY A 280 17.39 22.69 -1.15
C GLY A 280 15.98 22.99 -1.67
N ASP A 281 15.81 23.44 -2.93
CA ASP A 281 14.49 23.68 -3.54
C ASP A 281 13.80 22.32 -3.86
N PRO A 282 12.69 21.99 -3.19
CA PRO A 282 11.99 20.72 -3.39
C PRO A 282 11.51 20.50 -4.82
N TYR A 283 11.22 21.57 -5.56
CA TYR A 283 10.75 21.49 -6.94
C TYR A 283 11.74 20.75 -7.85
N ASN A 284 13.05 20.93 -7.62
CA ASN A 284 14.07 20.35 -8.49
C ASN A 284 14.24 18.83 -8.31
N PHE A 285 13.90 18.27 -7.16
CA PHE A 285 14.09 16.84 -6.87
C PHE A 285 12.80 16.09 -6.54
N ALA A 286 11.70 16.77 -6.25
CA ALA A 286 10.37 16.16 -6.12
C ALA A 286 9.71 16.00 -7.50
N GLN A 287 10.32 15.19 -8.37
CA GLN A 287 9.82 14.93 -9.73
C GLN A 287 9.29 13.51 -9.84
N GLY A 288 7.99 13.40 -10.16
CA GLY A 288 7.35 12.12 -10.45
C GLY A 288 7.47 11.72 -11.92
N ILE A 289 6.90 10.57 -12.27
CA ILE A 289 6.89 10.07 -13.65
C ILE A 289 6.08 10.96 -14.61
N LEU A 290 5.12 11.72 -14.09
CA LEU A 290 4.29 12.63 -14.89
C LEU A 290 5.03 13.90 -15.27
N THR A 291 5.84 14.47 -14.37
CA THR A 291 6.49 15.77 -14.54
C THR A 291 7.27 15.90 -15.87
N PRO A 292 8.22 15.02 -16.22
CA PRO A 292 8.96 15.11 -17.48
C PRO A 292 8.09 14.78 -18.71
N ASN A 293 6.97 14.09 -18.53
CA ASN A 293 6.15 13.59 -19.62
C ASN A 293 4.91 14.47 -19.93
N LYS A 294 4.65 15.53 -19.17
CA LYS A 294 3.47 16.40 -19.31
C LYS A 294 3.27 16.92 -20.74
N GLU A 295 4.34 17.44 -21.35
CA GLU A 295 4.26 17.98 -22.70
C GLU A 295 3.92 16.90 -23.73
N THR A 296 4.51 15.71 -23.60
CA THR A 296 4.23 14.58 -24.49
C THR A 296 2.78 14.09 -24.32
N ILE A 297 2.30 13.98 -23.08
CA ILE A 297 0.93 13.62 -22.75
C ILE A 297 -0.06 14.66 -23.32
N ARG A 298 0.26 15.95 -23.18
CA ARG A 298 -0.58 17.02 -23.72
C ARG A 298 -0.66 16.97 -25.24
N LYS A 299 0.48 16.79 -25.93
CA LYS A 299 0.53 16.64 -27.38
C LYS A 299 -0.28 15.43 -27.84
N ARG A 300 -0.11 14.28 -27.20
CA ARG A 300 -0.88 13.07 -27.50
C ARG A 300 -2.39 13.32 -27.35
N THR A 301 -2.82 13.98 -26.29
CA THR A 301 -4.23 14.34 -26.08
C THR A 301 -4.73 15.29 -27.15
N GLN A 302 -3.92 16.25 -27.62
CA GLN A 302 -4.24 17.12 -28.75
C GLN A 302 -4.42 16.33 -30.04
N GLU A 303 -3.50 15.40 -30.34
CA GLU A 303 -3.54 14.55 -31.53
C GLU A 303 -4.78 13.65 -31.55
N ILE A 304 -5.09 13.00 -30.42
CA ILE A 304 -6.31 12.18 -30.27
C ILE A 304 -7.56 13.05 -30.46
N SER A 305 -7.62 14.21 -29.84
CA SER A 305 -8.75 15.13 -29.94
C SER A 305 -8.95 15.64 -31.37
N ALA A 306 -7.85 16.00 -32.05
CA ALA A 306 -7.89 16.43 -33.44
C ALA A 306 -8.34 15.29 -34.38
N SER A 307 -7.76 14.09 -34.21
CA SER A 307 -8.14 12.90 -35.00
C SER A 307 -9.62 12.56 -34.83
N HIS A 308 -10.11 12.60 -33.57
CA HIS A 308 -11.53 12.31 -33.29
C HIS A 308 -12.45 13.37 -33.91
N GLN A 309 -12.09 14.65 -33.86
CA GLN A 309 -12.83 15.71 -34.51
C GLN A 309 -12.86 15.53 -36.04
N MET A 310 -11.76 15.11 -36.66
CA MET A 310 -11.69 14.80 -38.08
C MET A 310 -12.58 13.61 -38.44
N LEU A 311 -12.53 12.53 -37.64
CA LEU A 311 -13.40 11.37 -37.81
C LEU A 311 -14.89 11.75 -37.74
N LEU A 312 -15.28 12.56 -36.74
CA LEU A 312 -16.65 13.05 -36.63
C LEU A 312 -17.06 13.88 -37.83
N ARG A 313 -16.17 14.75 -38.34
CA ARG A 313 -16.46 15.54 -39.55
C ARG A 313 -16.51 14.69 -40.80
N THR A 314 -15.77 13.59 -40.87
CA THR A 314 -15.84 12.67 -42.00
C THR A 314 -17.12 11.82 -41.95
N ALA A 315 -17.49 11.33 -40.75
CA ALA A 315 -18.69 10.54 -40.52
C ALA A 315 -19.98 11.37 -40.68
N PHE A 316 -19.93 12.63 -40.18
CA PHE A 316 -21.02 13.60 -40.24
C PHE A 316 -20.55 14.82 -41.04
N ALA A 317 -20.29 14.61 -42.32
CA ALA A 317 -19.78 15.65 -43.19
C ALA A 317 -20.67 16.89 -43.12
N PRO A 318 -20.11 18.09 -42.86
CA PRO A 318 -20.92 19.30 -42.81
C PRO A 318 -21.53 19.56 -44.18
N MET A 319 -22.81 19.84 -44.17
CA MET A 319 -23.55 20.20 -45.38
C MET A 319 -23.59 21.72 -45.51
N GLY A 320 -23.31 22.20 -46.68
CA GLY A 320 -23.52 23.59 -47.04
C GLY A 320 -24.86 23.76 -47.78
N THR A 321 -25.46 24.94 -47.66
CA THR A 321 -26.69 25.30 -48.39
C THR A 321 -26.60 26.72 -48.90
N SER A 322 -27.16 26.98 -50.06
CA SER A 322 -27.40 28.31 -50.61
C SER A 322 -28.70 28.94 -50.07
N ARG A 323 -29.51 28.14 -49.34
CA ARG A 323 -30.75 28.57 -48.70
C ARG A 323 -30.57 28.93 -47.23
N ASP A 324 -31.67 29.25 -46.55
CA ASP A 324 -31.64 29.56 -45.12
C ASP A 324 -31.05 28.40 -44.28
N PRO A 325 -30.01 28.65 -43.49
CA PRO A 325 -29.40 27.64 -42.62
C PRO A 325 -30.36 26.99 -41.61
N MET A 326 -31.39 27.72 -41.19
CA MET A 326 -32.42 27.22 -40.26
C MET A 326 -33.18 26.02 -40.84
N THR A 327 -33.49 26.06 -42.14
CA THR A 327 -34.22 25.00 -42.84
C THR A 327 -33.41 23.72 -42.94
N LEU A 328 -32.11 23.84 -43.19
CA LEU A 328 -31.17 22.70 -43.17
C LEU A 328 -31.04 22.09 -41.77
N ALA A 329 -30.91 22.93 -40.73
CA ALA A 329 -30.80 22.45 -39.35
C ALA A 329 -32.05 21.69 -38.88
N GLN A 330 -33.25 22.17 -39.26
CA GLN A 330 -34.52 21.51 -38.95
C GLN A 330 -34.67 20.19 -39.69
N ALA A 331 -34.27 20.12 -40.97
CA ALA A 331 -34.30 18.90 -41.75
C ALA A 331 -33.36 17.82 -41.22
N ILE A 332 -32.15 18.20 -40.77
CA ILE A 332 -31.19 17.29 -40.13
C ILE A 332 -31.71 16.78 -38.77
N GLN A 333 -32.32 17.66 -37.96
CA GLN A 333 -32.87 17.27 -36.65
C GLN A 333 -34.06 16.31 -36.75
N ASN A 334 -34.87 16.44 -37.81
CA ASN A 334 -36.10 15.66 -38.00
C ASN A 334 -35.89 14.40 -38.84
N GLU A 335 -34.62 13.97 -39.07
CA GLU A 335 -34.30 12.85 -40.00
C GLU A 335 -35.02 13.00 -41.37
N GLY A 336 -35.31 14.23 -41.72
CA GLY A 336 -36.19 14.56 -42.84
C GLY A 336 -35.47 14.60 -44.18
N ILE A 337 -36.26 14.44 -45.20
CA ILE A 337 -35.88 14.63 -46.60
C ILE A 337 -35.64 16.12 -46.82
N LEU A 338 -34.50 16.48 -47.36
CA LEU A 338 -34.19 17.84 -47.77
C LEU A 338 -35.09 18.19 -48.99
N GLU A 339 -36.01 19.11 -48.80
CA GLU A 339 -36.85 19.62 -49.90
C GLU A 339 -36.09 20.73 -50.65
N GLY A 340 -35.90 20.54 -51.94
CA GLY A 340 -35.28 21.53 -52.83
C GLY A 340 -34.48 20.93 -53.96
N ASP A 341 -33.88 21.81 -54.76
CA ASP A 341 -33.02 21.37 -55.86
C ASP A 341 -31.71 20.78 -55.25
N PRO A 342 -31.23 19.60 -55.71
CA PRO A 342 -29.97 19.02 -55.24
C PRO A 342 -28.75 19.95 -55.35
N GLN A 343 -28.81 20.94 -56.22
CA GLN A 343 -27.74 21.94 -56.39
C GLN A 343 -27.68 22.97 -55.24
N ASP A 344 -28.73 23.10 -54.45
CA ASP A 344 -28.79 23.98 -53.31
C ASP A 344 -28.07 23.41 -52.09
N TYR A 345 -27.71 22.13 -52.11
CA TYR A 345 -27.09 21.43 -51.02
C TYR A 345 -25.81 20.73 -51.47
N TRP A 346 -24.75 20.91 -50.74
CA TRP A 346 -23.49 20.19 -51.02
C TRP A 346 -22.88 19.68 -49.75
N VAL A 347 -22.26 18.52 -49.81
CA VAL A 347 -21.45 17.98 -48.73
C VAL A 347 -20.07 18.59 -48.84
N MET A 348 -19.62 19.23 -47.76
CA MET A 348 -18.23 19.72 -47.68
C MET A 348 -17.27 18.54 -47.56
N ASN A 349 -16.40 18.40 -48.57
CA ASN A 349 -15.34 17.41 -48.47
C ASN A 349 -14.33 17.86 -47.40
N THR A 350 -14.31 17.16 -46.29
CA THR A 350 -13.41 17.46 -45.17
C THR A 350 -12.02 16.87 -45.31
N GLY A 351 -11.77 16.13 -46.40
CA GLY A 351 -10.50 15.44 -46.63
C GLY A 351 -10.30 14.22 -45.73
N ASP A 352 -9.48 13.31 -46.17
CA ASP A 352 -9.06 12.14 -45.39
C ASP A 352 -8.06 12.53 -44.28
N ILE A 353 -7.98 11.69 -43.25
CA ILE A 353 -6.96 11.85 -42.21
C ILE A 353 -5.57 11.72 -42.86
N PRO A 354 -4.72 12.78 -42.80
CA PRO A 354 -3.43 12.73 -43.45
C PRO A 354 -2.54 11.60 -42.88
N GLY A 355 -1.92 10.80 -43.75
CA GLY A 355 -1.07 9.68 -43.34
C GLY A 355 0.10 10.07 -42.43
N TRP A 356 0.61 11.31 -42.54
CA TRP A 356 1.65 11.82 -41.66
C TRP A 356 1.19 11.90 -40.19
N MET A 357 -0.10 12.05 -39.92
CA MET A 357 -0.65 12.14 -38.58
C MET A 357 -0.50 10.81 -37.81
N GLN A 358 -0.56 9.68 -38.51
CA GLN A 358 -0.25 8.37 -37.91
C GLN A 358 1.22 8.27 -37.52
N ASN A 359 2.14 8.78 -38.35
CA ASN A 359 3.58 8.77 -38.06
C ASN A 359 3.90 9.66 -36.84
N VAL A 360 3.26 10.84 -36.73
CA VAL A 360 3.41 11.72 -35.56
C VAL A 360 2.93 11.00 -34.29
N ARG A 361 1.78 10.36 -34.36
CA ARG A 361 1.22 9.60 -33.24
C ARG A 361 2.15 8.46 -32.79
N MET A 362 2.68 7.69 -33.74
CA MET A 362 3.68 6.64 -33.43
C MET A 362 4.94 7.24 -32.80
N GLY A 363 5.40 8.41 -33.26
CA GLY A 363 6.51 9.12 -32.66
C GLY A 363 6.24 9.56 -31.23
N THR A 364 5.04 10.07 -30.97
CA THR A 364 4.60 10.49 -29.63
C THR A 364 4.48 9.29 -28.68
N ASP A 365 3.92 8.17 -29.16
CA ASP A 365 3.81 6.92 -28.42
C ASP A 365 5.19 6.35 -28.04
N ASN A 366 6.13 6.31 -29.00
CA ASN A 366 7.51 5.89 -28.73
C ASN A 366 8.23 6.79 -27.74
N THR A 367 8.05 8.12 -27.85
CA THR A 367 8.66 9.07 -26.90
C THR A 367 8.12 8.86 -25.49
N LEU A 368 6.82 8.60 -25.36
CA LEU A 368 6.19 8.33 -24.08
C LEU A 368 6.69 7.01 -23.48
N GLU A 369 6.82 5.97 -24.30
CA GLU A 369 7.35 4.67 -23.87
C GLU A 369 8.81 4.79 -23.38
N LEU A 370 9.64 5.56 -24.07
CA LEU A 370 11.01 5.83 -23.63
C LEU A 370 11.10 6.67 -22.35
N GLY A 371 10.16 7.60 -22.17
CA GLY A 371 10.13 8.50 -21.00
C GLY A 371 9.46 7.90 -19.77
N THR A 372 8.84 6.73 -19.86
CA THR A 372 8.09 6.12 -18.77
C THR A 372 8.58 4.71 -18.42
N TYR A 373 7.98 3.71 -19.00
CA TYR A 373 8.37 2.30 -18.86
C TYR A 373 7.96 1.51 -20.11
N SER A 374 8.66 0.41 -20.35
CA SER A 374 8.43 -0.39 -21.55
C SER A 374 7.06 -1.07 -21.53
N SER A 375 6.47 -1.28 -22.71
CA SER A 375 5.25 -2.04 -22.92
C SER A 375 5.29 -3.47 -22.35
N ALA A 376 6.49 -4.00 -22.14
CA ALA A 376 6.71 -5.29 -21.49
C ALA A 376 6.12 -5.34 -20.06
N LEU A 377 6.24 -4.24 -19.28
CA LEU A 377 5.63 -4.15 -17.94
C LEU A 377 4.11 -4.10 -17.98
N ALA A 378 3.54 -3.59 -19.08
CA ALA A 378 2.09 -3.62 -19.30
C ALA A 378 1.57 -5.01 -19.71
N GLY A 379 2.39 -6.05 -19.64
CA GLY A 379 2.02 -7.41 -20.05
C GLY A 379 1.98 -7.61 -21.57
N GLN A 380 2.41 -6.63 -22.34
CA GLN A 380 2.46 -6.76 -23.79
C GLN A 380 3.72 -7.56 -24.19
N ARG A 381 3.51 -8.53 -25.06
CA ARG A 381 4.61 -9.31 -25.61
C ARG A 381 5.40 -8.44 -26.57
N GLN A 382 6.69 -8.27 -26.31
CA GLN A 382 7.56 -7.55 -27.24
C GLN A 382 7.83 -8.37 -28.52
N ALA A 383 7.92 -7.68 -29.63
CA ALA A 383 8.26 -8.32 -30.90
C ALA A 383 9.66 -8.97 -30.80
N GLY A 384 9.77 -10.22 -31.22
CA GLY A 384 11.03 -10.98 -31.17
C GLY A 384 11.24 -11.79 -29.87
N VAL A 385 10.39 -11.66 -28.86
CA VAL A 385 10.44 -12.47 -27.64
C VAL A 385 9.68 -13.77 -27.87
N THR A 386 10.39 -14.88 -27.88
CA THR A 386 9.82 -16.21 -28.18
C THR A 386 9.62 -17.07 -26.95
N THR A 387 10.33 -16.81 -25.86
CA THR A 387 10.32 -17.64 -24.65
C THR A 387 9.83 -16.87 -23.42
N VAL A 388 9.21 -17.59 -22.49
CA VAL A 388 8.77 -17.03 -21.19
C VAL A 388 9.98 -16.49 -20.41
N GLY A 389 11.14 -17.14 -20.49
CA GLY A 389 12.35 -16.68 -19.81
C GLY A 389 12.88 -15.35 -20.33
N GLN A 390 12.84 -15.13 -21.66
CA GLN A 390 13.21 -13.83 -22.24
C GLN A 390 12.26 -12.72 -21.79
N GLN A 391 10.96 -12.99 -21.75
CA GLN A 391 9.97 -12.01 -21.24
C GLN A 391 10.21 -11.69 -19.77
N ALA A 392 10.54 -12.69 -18.93
CA ALA A 392 10.88 -12.48 -17.53
C ALA A 392 12.13 -11.59 -17.36
N ILE A 393 13.19 -11.81 -18.14
CA ILE A 393 14.41 -10.97 -18.10
C ILE A 393 14.08 -9.52 -18.46
N LEU A 394 13.24 -9.30 -19.47
CA LEU A 394 12.82 -7.95 -19.86
C LEU A 394 11.97 -7.28 -18.80
N ASN A 395 11.07 -8.02 -18.17
CA ASN A 395 10.28 -7.51 -17.05
C ASN A 395 11.17 -7.14 -15.87
N THR A 396 12.16 -7.99 -15.52
CA THR A 396 13.13 -7.70 -14.46
C THR A 396 13.94 -6.43 -14.78
N ALA A 397 14.40 -6.28 -16.00
CA ALA A 397 15.12 -5.08 -16.42
C ALA A 397 14.25 -3.81 -16.32
N ALA A 398 12.99 -3.92 -16.73
CA ALA A 398 12.04 -2.82 -16.65
C ALA A 398 11.66 -2.48 -15.20
N MET A 399 11.57 -3.48 -14.30
CA MET A 399 11.32 -3.28 -12.87
C MET A 399 12.44 -2.51 -12.15
N ARG A 400 13.67 -2.53 -12.66
CA ARG A 400 14.80 -1.77 -12.09
C ARG A 400 14.56 -0.27 -12.04
N ILE A 401 13.73 0.26 -12.93
CA ILE A 401 13.33 1.68 -12.91
C ILE A 401 12.62 2.03 -11.61
N PHE A 402 11.83 1.09 -11.07
CA PHE A 402 11.08 1.29 -9.82
C PHE A 402 11.86 0.91 -8.55
N ALA A 403 13.08 0.37 -8.68
CA ALA A 403 13.87 -0.07 -7.51
C ALA A 403 14.12 1.09 -6.53
N GLY A 404 14.43 2.28 -7.03
CA GLY A 404 14.62 3.47 -6.19
C GLY A 404 13.34 3.85 -5.42
N LEU A 405 12.18 3.82 -6.08
CA LEU A 405 10.88 4.08 -5.46
C LEU A 405 10.54 3.04 -4.39
N ALA A 406 10.80 1.77 -4.68
CA ALA A 406 10.60 0.67 -3.73
C ALA A 406 11.47 0.85 -2.48
N MET A 407 12.77 1.13 -2.65
CA MET A 407 13.70 1.39 -1.55
C MET A 407 13.26 2.59 -0.68
N GLN A 408 12.77 3.67 -1.29
CA GLN A 408 12.27 4.82 -0.54
C GLN A 408 11.04 4.47 0.28
N ARG A 409 10.10 3.70 -0.28
CA ARG A 409 8.92 3.21 0.43
C ARG A 409 9.30 2.31 1.61
N GLU A 410 10.25 1.38 1.41
CA GLU A 410 10.78 0.50 2.46
C GLU A 410 11.46 1.28 3.58
N HIS A 411 12.23 2.29 3.20
CA HIS A 411 12.87 3.19 4.17
C HIS A 411 11.84 3.95 5.01
N MET A 412 10.81 4.52 4.37
CA MET A 412 9.72 5.18 5.10
C MET A 412 9.00 4.21 6.03
N ALA A 413 8.70 3.00 5.58
CA ALA A 413 8.05 1.96 6.40
C ALA A 413 8.91 1.58 7.62
N SER A 414 10.22 1.43 7.43
CA SER A 414 11.17 1.11 8.51
C SER A 414 11.21 2.21 9.57
N ILE A 415 11.23 3.48 9.17
CA ILE A 415 11.15 4.61 10.11
C ILE A 415 9.80 4.60 10.86
N VAL A 416 8.69 4.37 10.15
CA VAL A 416 7.35 4.28 10.77
C VAL A 416 7.30 3.16 11.79
N GLY A 417 7.81 1.96 11.46
CA GLY A 417 7.92 0.84 12.40
C GLY A 417 8.70 1.19 13.66
N GLY A 418 9.86 1.82 13.50
CA GLY A 418 10.67 2.28 14.63
C GLY A 418 9.94 3.32 15.50
N ARG A 419 9.19 4.24 14.89
CA ARG A 419 8.40 5.25 15.63
C ARG A 419 7.20 4.65 16.35
N ILE A 420 6.58 3.61 15.82
CA ILE A 420 5.54 2.86 16.54
C ILE A 420 6.12 2.23 17.80
N LEU A 421 7.30 1.61 17.72
CA LEU A 421 7.98 1.05 18.89
C LEU A 421 8.32 2.15 19.90
N GLN A 422 8.88 3.27 19.44
CA GLN A 422 9.22 4.41 20.30
C GLN A 422 7.97 5.01 20.97
N LEU A 423 6.84 5.07 20.26
CA LEU A 423 5.57 5.53 20.83
C LEU A 423 5.10 4.63 21.98
N VAL A 424 5.12 3.30 21.78
CA VAL A 424 4.72 2.32 22.79
C VAL A 424 5.65 2.37 24.02
N ASP A 425 6.92 2.68 23.82
CA ASP A 425 7.87 2.82 24.92
C ASP A 425 7.68 4.13 25.70
N ASN A 426 7.43 5.25 25.01
CA ASN A 426 7.38 6.59 25.61
C ASN A 426 6.02 6.97 26.20
N VAL A 427 4.91 6.46 25.63
CA VAL A 427 3.55 6.87 26.01
C VAL A 427 3.01 5.98 27.13
N SER A 428 2.76 6.57 28.29
CA SER A 428 2.30 5.85 29.49
C SER A 428 0.94 5.15 29.30
N GLU A 429 0.07 5.74 28.50
CA GLU A 429 -1.24 5.19 28.17
C GLU A 429 -1.14 3.87 27.39
N LEU A 430 -0.03 3.64 26.70
CA LEU A 430 0.26 2.42 25.96
C LEU A 430 1.11 1.40 26.73
N SER A 431 1.44 1.66 27.99
CA SER A 431 2.31 0.79 28.82
C SER A 431 1.82 -0.67 28.92
N GLY A 432 0.51 -0.91 28.81
CA GLY A 432 -0.09 -2.25 28.76
C GLY A 432 0.13 -2.98 27.43
N GLY A 433 0.71 -2.31 26.44
CA GLY A 433 0.85 -2.79 25.07
C GLY A 433 -0.31 -2.40 24.17
N ILE A 434 -0.12 -2.67 22.89
CA ILE A 434 -1.14 -2.55 21.83
C ILE A 434 -1.35 -3.92 21.19
N GLY A 435 -2.61 -4.23 20.90
CA GLY A 435 -3.00 -5.49 20.32
C GLY A 435 -3.60 -5.31 18.93
N ALA A 436 -3.25 -6.17 17.99
CA ALA A 436 -3.88 -6.23 16.68
C ALA A 436 -3.90 -7.68 16.21
N ASN A 437 -5.00 -8.11 15.61
CA ASN A 437 -5.15 -9.46 15.04
C ASN A 437 -4.71 -10.58 16.02
N GLY A 438 -5.07 -10.44 17.31
CA GLY A 438 -4.70 -11.40 18.36
C GLY A 438 -3.24 -11.37 18.82
N LYS A 439 -2.39 -10.54 18.22
CA LYS A 439 -0.98 -10.33 18.61
C LYS A 439 -0.87 -9.13 19.53
N LEU A 440 0.05 -9.18 20.47
CA LEU A 440 0.25 -8.10 21.46
C LEU A 440 1.71 -7.60 21.41
N LEU A 441 1.86 -6.30 21.17
CA LEU A 441 3.14 -5.60 21.20
C LEU A 441 3.29 -4.92 22.56
N ARG A 442 4.25 -5.36 23.37
CA ARG A 442 4.45 -4.90 24.75
C ARG A 442 5.70 -4.04 24.88
N LYS A 443 5.63 -3.04 25.75
CA LYS A 443 6.76 -2.21 26.12
C LYS A 443 7.98 -3.03 26.63
N SER A 444 7.74 -4.08 27.44
CA SER A 444 8.80 -4.93 28.00
C SER A 444 9.65 -5.65 26.94
N GLN A 445 9.17 -5.82 25.73
CA GLN A 445 9.85 -6.50 24.63
C GLN A 445 10.73 -5.55 23.81
N ILE A 446 10.56 -4.22 23.94
CA ILE A 446 11.18 -3.23 23.05
C ILE A 446 12.65 -3.00 23.43
N HIS A 447 13.01 -3.05 24.73
CA HIS A 447 14.36 -2.84 25.26
C HIS A 447 14.99 -1.49 24.84
N SER A 448 14.17 -0.44 24.60
CA SER A 448 14.59 0.89 24.12
C SER A 448 15.44 0.89 22.83
N VAL A 449 15.32 -0.15 22.03
CA VAL A 449 15.92 -0.25 20.69
C VAL A 449 14.79 -0.23 19.66
N TYR A 450 14.83 0.72 18.72
CA TYR A 450 13.71 0.99 17.79
C TYR A 450 14.03 0.64 16.34
N GLY A 451 15.22 0.11 16.05
CA GLY A 451 15.61 -0.29 14.70
C GLY A 451 14.75 -1.45 14.18
N VAL A 452 14.15 -1.27 13.01
CA VAL A 452 13.35 -2.27 12.29
C VAL A 452 13.64 -2.15 10.81
N GLN A 453 13.81 -3.26 10.15
CA GLN A 453 13.90 -3.33 8.68
C GLN A 453 12.57 -3.83 8.13
N ILE A 454 12.00 -3.08 7.19
CA ILE A 454 10.76 -3.45 6.53
C ILE A 454 11.02 -3.47 5.03
N ALA A 455 10.83 -4.63 4.43
CA ALA A 455 10.97 -4.85 3.00
C ALA A 455 9.60 -5.22 2.40
N PHE A 456 9.35 -4.75 1.18
CA PHE A 456 8.21 -5.17 0.39
C PHE A 456 8.76 -6.06 -0.74
N PRO A 457 8.74 -7.38 -0.58
CA PRO A 457 9.32 -8.28 -1.56
C PRO A 457 8.63 -8.10 -2.91
N HIS A 458 9.43 -7.96 -3.94
CA HIS A 458 8.96 -7.89 -5.32
C HIS A 458 8.96 -9.32 -5.84
N ALA A 459 7.81 -9.98 -5.87
CA ALA A 459 7.74 -11.28 -6.48
C ALA A 459 7.60 -11.15 -7.99
N GLU A 460 8.60 -11.57 -8.68
CA GLU A 460 8.42 -12.07 -10.03
C GLU A 460 8.00 -13.55 -9.91
N PRO A 461 6.76 -13.91 -10.27
CA PRO A 461 6.29 -15.28 -10.09
C PRO A 461 7.21 -16.32 -10.74
N VAL A 462 7.87 -15.95 -11.83
CA VAL A 462 8.81 -16.82 -12.55
C VAL A 462 10.12 -16.97 -11.78
N MET A 463 10.69 -15.88 -11.23
CA MET A 463 11.91 -15.97 -10.41
C MET A 463 11.65 -16.66 -9.08
N GLU A 464 10.50 -16.43 -8.48
CA GLU A 464 10.11 -17.12 -7.25
C GLU A 464 9.98 -18.63 -7.49
N MET A 465 9.41 -19.03 -8.62
CA MET A 465 9.31 -20.41 -9.02
C MET A 465 10.68 -21.03 -9.32
N GLN A 466 11.58 -20.30 -9.96
CA GLN A 466 12.97 -20.72 -10.19
C GLN A 466 13.75 -20.81 -8.87
N ASN A 467 13.64 -19.81 -7.99
CA ASN A 467 14.29 -19.84 -6.68
C ASN A 467 13.78 -21.00 -5.83
N ARG A 468 12.49 -21.31 -5.87
CA ARG A 468 11.92 -22.51 -5.22
C ARG A 468 12.49 -23.80 -5.79
N GLN A 469 12.64 -23.88 -7.11
CA GLN A 469 13.22 -25.09 -7.75
C GLN A 469 14.70 -25.25 -7.38
N VAL A 470 15.48 -24.16 -7.40
CA VAL A 470 16.88 -24.16 -7.00
C VAL A 470 17.00 -24.54 -5.51
N ALA A 471 16.25 -23.88 -4.64
CA ALA A 471 16.25 -24.18 -3.21
C ALA A 471 15.83 -25.62 -2.92
N MET A 472 14.84 -26.16 -3.64
CA MET A 472 14.43 -27.55 -3.53
C MET A 472 15.53 -28.53 -3.97
N SER A 473 16.25 -28.18 -5.03
CA SER A 473 17.40 -28.95 -5.50
C SER A 473 18.57 -28.93 -4.50
N GLU A 474 18.88 -27.77 -3.95
CA GLU A 474 19.94 -27.59 -2.96
C GLU A 474 19.60 -28.28 -1.62
N TYR A 475 18.35 -28.19 -1.19
CA TYR A 475 17.85 -28.92 -0.03
C TYR A 475 17.90 -30.44 -0.25
N GLY A 476 17.46 -30.92 -1.41
CA GLY A 476 17.53 -32.33 -1.78
C GLY A 476 18.96 -32.85 -1.88
N ALA A 477 19.93 -31.99 -2.23
CA ALA A 477 21.36 -32.29 -2.22
C ALA A 477 22.01 -32.16 -0.83
N GLY A 478 21.30 -31.74 0.20
CA GLY A 478 21.81 -31.52 1.55
C GLY A 478 22.77 -30.31 1.69
N LEU A 479 22.72 -29.36 0.75
CA LEU A 479 23.56 -28.17 0.75
C LEU A 479 23.04 -27.05 1.64
N ILE A 480 21.73 -27.02 1.86
CA ILE A 480 21.05 -26.05 2.73
C ILE A 480 20.19 -26.77 3.76
N ASP A 481 20.02 -26.16 4.93
CA ASP A 481 19.18 -26.65 5.99
C ASP A 481 17.68 -26.35 5.73
N PRO A 482 16.73 -27.01 6.41
CA PRO A 482 15.29 -26.81 6.19
C PRO A 482 14.84 -25.36 6.40
N LEU A 483 15.42 -24.63 7.37
CA LEU A 483 15.06 -23.24 7.64
C LEU A 483 15.45 -22.34 6.47
N THR A 484 16.69 -22.44 6.02
CA THR A 484 17.20 -21.72 4.85
C THR A 484 16.38 -22.06 3.60
N TYR A 485 15.99 -23.34 3.43
CA TYR A 485 15.09 -23.72 2.35
C TYR A 485 13.75 -22.98 2.41
N TYR A 486 13.12 -22.92 3.58
CA TYR A 486 11.84 -22.22 3.73
C TYR A 486 11.96 -20.73 3.46
N GLU A 487 13.06 -20.10 3.91
CA GLU A 487 13.34 -18.68 3.66
C GLU A 487 13.53 -18.40 2.17
N VAL A 488 14.40 -19.15 1.50
CA VAL A 488 14.69 -18.97 0.06
C VAL A 488 13.48 -19.32 -0.80
N ALA A 489 12.70 -20.34 -0.41
CA ALA A 489 11.46 -20.70 -1.07
C ALA A 489 10.30 -19.71 -0.83
N GLY A 490 10.51 -18.68 0.03
CA GLY A 490 9.54 -17.62 0.26
C GLY A 490 8.41 -17.99 1.25
N TYR A 491 8.59 -18.98 2.08
CA TYR A 491 7.65 -19.31 3.15
C TYR A 491 7.83 -18.34 4.32
N GLU A 492 6.78 -17.59 4.67
CA GLU A 492 6.83 -16.55 5.70
C GLU A 492 7.07 -17.07 7.13
N ASN A 493 6.80 -18.33 7.41
CA ASN A 493 6.85 -18.92 8.76
C ASN A 493 7.65 -20.24 8.78
N GLY A 494 8.87 -20.24 8.26
CA GLY A 494 9.72 -21.43 8.19
C GLY A 494 9.90 -22.14 9.55
N THR A 495 10.06 -21.39 10.62
CA THR A 495 10.18 -21.91 12.00
C THR A 495 8.89 -22.57 12.49
N ASP A 496 7.72 -22.01 12.17
CA ASP A 496 6.42 -22.60 12.54
C ASP A 496 6.13 -23.85 11.71
N ILE A 497 6.53 -23.87 10.44
CA ILE A 497 6.44 -25.07 9.58
C ILE A 497 7.32 -26.18 10.16
N GLN A 498 8.55 -25.86 10.53
CA GLN A 498 9.46 -26.84 11.12
C GLN A 498 8.95 -27.38 12.47
N LYS A 499 8.40 -26.52 13.34
CA LYS A 499 7.74 -26.97 14.59
C LYS A 499 6.57 -27.91 14.31
N ARG A 500 5.70 -27.58 13.37
CA ARG A 500 4.56 -28.44 13.00
C ARG A 500 5.00 -29.77 12.43
N LEU A 501 6.05 -29.77 11.60
CA LEU A 501 6.63 -31.02 11.08
C LEU A 501 7.22 -31.87 12.22
N LEU A 502 7.97 -31.25 13.13
CA LEU A 502 8.52 -31.94 14.30
C LEU A 502 7.40 -32.47 15.21
N GLU A 503 6.36 -31.69 15.47
CA GLU A 503 5.17 -32.13 16.21
C GLU A 503 4.46 -33.29 15.49
N GLN A 504 4.39 -33.27 14.16
CA GLN A 504 3.83 -34.33 13.37
C GLN A 504 4.69 -35.59 13.40
N GLU A 505 6.02 -35.45 13.33
CA GLU A 505 6.95 -36.55 13.49
C GLU A 505 6.85 -37.18 14.89
N ILE A 506 6.80 -36.35 15.94
CA ILE A 506 6.62 -36.82 17.31
C ILE A 506 5.29 -37.59 17.46
N ARG A 507 4.20 -37.05 16.90
CA ARG A 507 2.89 -37.72 16.91
C ARG A 507 2.88 -39.02 16.14
N ASN A 508 3.69 -39.14 15.10
CA ASN A 508 3.80 -40.35 14.28
C ASN A 508 4.72 -41.42 14.90
N LEU A 509 5.48 -41.09 15.97
CA LEU A 509 6.25 -42.07 16.70
C LEU A 509 5.31 -43.15 17.27
N PRO A 510 5.59 -44.47 17.06
CA PRO A 510 4.70 -45.55 17.46
C PRO A 510 4.23 -45.44 18.91
N ALA A 511 5.16 -45.18 19.83
CA ALA A 511 4.87 -45.04 21.27
C ALA A 511 3.94 -43.86 21.62
N VAL A 512 4.04 -42.74 20.89
CA VAL A 512 3.22 -41.57 21.11
C VAL A 512 1.84 -41.76 20.50
N LYS A 513 1.78 -42.33 19.32
CA LYS A 513 0.54 -42.66 18.62
C LYS A 513 -0.33 -43.63 19.42
N GLU A 514 0.27 -44.69 19.97
CA GLU A 514 -0.39 -45.63 20.83
C GLU A 514 -0.98 -44.99 22.10
N ARG A 515 -0.25 -44.04 22.70
CA ARG A 515 -0.71 -43.29 23.86
C ARG A 515 -1.87 -42.36 23.53
N PHE A 516 -1.82 -41.62 22.42
CA PHE A 516 -2.93 -40.77 21.97
C PHE A 516 -4.18 -41.55 21.59
N GLU A 517 -4.02 -42.68 20.93
CA GLU A 517 -5.12 -43.57 20.60
C GLU A 517 -5.79 -44.13 21.85
N THR A 518 -4.99 -44.46 22.87
CA THR A 518 -5.47 -44.94 24.18
C THR A 518 -6.21 -43.82 24.95
N GLU A 519 -5.64 -42.59 25.02
CA GLU A 519 -6.28 -41.45 25.67
C GLU A 519 -7.58 -41.04 24.95
N ALA A 520 -7.59 -41.05 23.60
CA ALA A 520 -8.78 -40.78 22.82
C ALA A 520 -9.88 -41.84 23.02
N ALA A 521 -9.51 -43.11 23.12
CA ALA A 521 -10.45 -44.19 23.42
C ALA A 521 -11.03 -44.07 24.83
N GLN A 522 -10.26 -43.62 25.81
CA GLN A 522 -10.73 -43.32 27.16
C GLN A 522 -11.70 -42.12 27.18
N GLN A 523 -11.36 -41.00 26.51
CA GLN A 523 -12.23 -39.84 26.43
C GLN A 523 -13.55 -40.10 25.70
N LEU A 524 -13.57 -41.02 24.75
CA LEU A 524 -14.78 -41.45 24.06
C LEU A 524 -15.57 -42.52 24.82
N GLY A 525 -15.12 -42.94 26.02
CA GLY A 525 -15.78 -43.98 26.82
C GLY A 525 -15.77 -45.36 26.17
N LEU A 526 -14.85 -45.61 25.25
CA LEU A 526 -14.75 -46.89 24.53
C LEU A 526 -13.91 -47.93 25.29
N VAL A 527 -13.17 -47.51 26.32
CA VAL A 527 -12.30 -48.36 27.13
C VAL A 527 -12.37 -47.92 28.59
N ASP A 528 -12.76 -48.82 29.49
CA ASP A 528 -12.69 -48.64 30.94
C ASP A 528 -11.24 -48.69 31.41
N GLU A 529 -10.88 -47.94 32.45
CA GLU A 529 -9.52 -47.83 32.99
C GLU A 529 -8.87 -49.19 33.33
N GLU A 530 -9.66 -50.24 33.63
CA GLU A 530 -9.16 -51.59 33.95
C GLU A 530 -8.78 -52.45 32.72
N ASN A 531 -9.14 -52.03 31.49
CA ASN A 531 -8.94 -52.86 30.28
C ASN A 531 -8.02 -52.22 29.22
N VAL A 532 -7.22 -51.20 29.61
CA VAL A 532 -6.33 -50.47 28.68
C VAL A 532 -5.32 -51.39 27.98
N GLU A 533 -4.73 -52.35 28.71
CA GLU A 533 -3.75 -53.30 28.12
C GLU A 533 -4.38 -54.26 27.13
N ALA A 534 -5.61 -54.70 27.35
CA ALA A 534 -6.33 -55.60 26.43
C ALA A 534 -6.78 -54.86 25.16
N ALA A 535 -7.15 -53.57 25.27
CA ALA A 535 -7.50 -52.75 24.13
C ALA A 535 -6.29 -52.41 23.25
N ALA A 536 -5.13 -52.13 23.83
CA ALA A 536 -3.89 -51.91 23.13
C ALA A 536 -3.46 -53.13 22.31
N GLN A 537 -3.61 -54.34 22.89
CA GLN A 537 -3.34 -55.57 22.16
C GLN A 537 -4.32 -55.86 21.02
N GLN A 538 -5.59 -55.50 21.17
CA GLN A 538 -6.58 -55.63 20.07
C GLN A 538 -6.33 -54.62 18.94
N ILE A 539 -5.89 -53.43 19.24
CA ILE A 539 -5.54 -52.40 18.24
C ILE A 539 -4.29 -52.84 17.45
N GLN A 540 -3.27 -53.38 18.13
CA GLN A 540 -2.09 -53.95 17.46
C GLN A 540 -2.45 -55.16 16.54
N GLN A 541 -3.34 -56.05 16.97
CA GLN A 541 -3.81 -57.15 16.12
C GLN A 541 -4.60 -56.68 14.91
N ARG A 542 -5.43 -55.63 15.05
CA ARG A 542 -6.15 -55.04 13.91
C ARG A 542 -5.24 -54.31 12.93
N GLN A 543 -4.20 -53.62 13.41
CA GLN A 543 -3.21 -53.00 12.54
C GLN A 543 -2.36 -53.99 11.76
N GLN A 544 -2.01 -55.13 12.35
CA GLN A 544 -1.33 -56.21 11.63
C GLN A 544 -2.25 -56.92 10.61
N ALA A 545 -3.55 -56.97 10.87
CA ALA A 545 -4.53 -57.51 9.95
C ALA A 545 -4.94 -56.57 8.82
N ALA A 546 -4.73 -55.28 8.99
CA ALA A 546 -5.07 -54.22 8.02
C ALA A 546 -3.93 -53.83 7.06
N GLN A 547 -2.74 -54.44 7.18
CA GLN A 547 -1.73 -54.28 6.13
C GLN A 547 -2.24 -54.96 4.84
N PRO A 548 -2.48 -54.23 3.77
CA PRO A 548 -2.86 -54.82 2.50
C PRO A 548 -1.71 -55.71 2.04
N GLN A 549 -1.93 -57.06 2.07
CA GLN A 549 -1.08 -57.96 1.35
C GLN A 549 -1.17 -57.64 -0.13
N ILE A 550 -0.17 -56.97 -0.66
CA ILE A 550 -0.01 -56.81 -2.10
C ILE A 550 0.39 -58.18 -2.64
N PRO A 551 -0.49 -58.89 -3.38
CA PRO A 551 -0.12 -60.19 -3.94
C PRO A 551 0.87 -59.96 -5.08
N GLY A 552 2.09 -60.45 -4.94
CA GLY A 552 2.96 -60.68 -6.09
C GLY A 552 4.24 -59.85 -6.20
N MET A 553 4.96 -59.61 -5.11
CA MET A 553 6.35 -59.16 -5.22
C MET A 553 7.28 -60.05 -4.38
N ASN A 554 7.41 -61.28 -4.78
CA ASN A 554 8.56 -62.11 -4.41
C ASN A 554 9.64 -61.91 -5.48
N GLY A 555 10.73 -61.24 -5.12
CA GLY A 555 11.98 -61.32 -5.86
C GLY A 555 12.36 -60.14 -6.71
N ALA A 556 12.70 -59.02 -6.07
CA ALA A 556 13.68 -58.09 -6.64
C ALA A 556 14.50 -57.48 -5.47
N GLY A 557 15.79 -57.75 -5.48
CA GLY A 557 16.75 -57.14 -4.56
C GLY A 557 16.80 -55.64 -4.69
N PRO A 558 17.53 -54.92 -3.81
CA PRO A 558 17.55 -53.49 -3.80
C PRO A 558 18.02 -52.95 -5.15
N ALA A 559 17.12 -52.28 -5.86
CA ALA A 559 17.43 -51.61 -7.11
C ALA A 559 18.36 -50.43 -6.84
N ASP A 560 19.51 -50.45 -7.53
CA ASP A 560 20.46 -49.35 -7.59
C ASP A 560 19.77 -48.05 -8.06
N LEU A 561 19.70 -47.08 -7.17
CA LEU A 561 19.18 -45.71 -7.42
C LEU A 561 20.14 -44.84 -8.25
N ASN A 562 21.08 -45.40 -8.98
CA ASN A 562 22.10 -44.68 -9.75
C ASN A 562 21.95 -44.79 -11.27
N THR A 563 20.75 -44.90 -11.81
CA THR A 563 20.55 -44.74 -13.25
C THR A 563 20.08 -43.29 -13.56
N PRO A 564 20.85 -42.50 -14.30
CA PRO A 564 20.39 -41.18 -14.73
C PRO A 564 19.25 -41.34 -15.73
N LEU A 565 18.12 -40.69 -15.45
CA LEU A 565 16.99 -40.56 -16.38
C LEU A 565 17.46 -39.81 -17.64
N THR A 566 17.49 -40.51 -18.77
CA THR A 566 17.74 -39.89 -20.08
C THR A 566 16.53 -39.07 -20.52
N PRO A 567 16.74 -37.92 -21.22
CA PRO A 567 15.70 -36.92 -21.55
C PRO A 567 14.71 -37.34 -22.65
N ASP A 568 14.73 -38.56 -23.16
CA ASP A 568 14.07 -38.92 -24.43
C ASP A 568 12.68 -39.56 -24.34
N THR A 569 11.96 -39.43 -23.23
CA THR A 569 10.62 -40.04 -23.09
C THR A 569 9.43 -39.10 -22.88
N PHE A 570 9.55 -37.83 -23.27
CA PHE A 570 8.38 -36.94 -23.36
C PHE A 570 8.03 -36.64 -24.81
N THR A 571 7.20 -37.48 -25.41
CA THR A 571 6.41 -37.11 -26.60
C THR A 571 5.16 -36.36 -26.13
N PRO A 572 4.94 -35.11 -26.55
CA PRO A 572 3.69 -34.43 -26.25
C PRO A 572 2.58 -34.96 -27.14
N GLU A 573 1.57 -35.59 -26.54
CA GLU A 573 0.30 -35.85 -27.23
C GLU A 573 -0.33 -34.52 -27.67
N ARG A 574 -0.57 -34.42 -28.96
CA ARG A 574 -1.35 -33.33 -29.58
C ARG A 574 -2.79 -33.42 -29.05
N ILE A 575 -3.21 -32.43 -28.30
CA ILE A 575 -4.64 -32.21 -28.04
C ILE A 575 -5.16 -31.36 -29.19
N ASP A 576 -5.89 -31.97 -30.09
CA ASP A 576 -6.69 -31.27 -31.10
C ASP A 576 -7.88 -30.59 -30.41
N LEU A 577 -7.87 -29.28 -30.33
CA LEU A 577 -9.03 -28.48 -29.93
C LEU A 577 -9.88 -28.21 -31.18
N VAL A 578 -11.11 -28.73 -31.15
CA VAL A 578 -12.23 -28.35 -32.01
C VAL A 578 -12.88 -27.09 -31.44
#